data_9460548e1f3025140c09c28477b7c944
#
_entry.id   9460548e1f3025140c09c28477b7c944
#
_cell.length_a   1.000
_cell.length_b   1.000
_cell.length_c   1.000
_cell.angle_alpha   90.00
_cell.angle_beta   90.00
_cell.angle_gamma   90.00
#
_symmetry.space_group_name_H-M   'P 1'
#
loop_
_entity.id
_entity.type
_entity.pdbx_description
1 polymer ?
#
loop_
_entity_poly.entity_id
_entity_poly.type
_entity_poly.pdbx_seq_one_letter_code
_entity_poly.pdbx_strand_id
1 'polypeptide(L)'
;MTSPLTPSASEGRWTPRLWGTLLVLCAAMFLDALDVSMVGVALPSIGADLGLSTSSLQWVVSGYILGYGGLLLLGGRAADLLGRRQVFLVALGVFALASLLGGLVDSGPLLIASRFIKGLSAAFTAPAGLSIITTTFPQGPLRNRALSIYTTCAATGFSMGLVLSGLLTEASWRLTMLLPAPIALVALIAGLKLLPRSARERDHNGYDIPGAVLGTASMLLLVFTVVQAPEAGWTSARTLLSFLAIAVLLTVFVMVERRSPGPLIRLGVLRSGTQIRAQLGAMTFFGSYVGFQFLVTLYMQSLLGWSALHTALAFLPAGALVALSSTSVGSIVDRFGTQRLLAAGFALMVVGYALFLGIDLDPAYAAAILPSMLLIGAACALVFPSLNIQATDGVDDREQGMVSGLLNTSVQVGGAIFLAVVTAVVTAGAPADPTPQAVLDSYRPGLIVVTGIAVAGLLIALSGLRRTTGAQQTVVVARSDTRSVVKETATGTEAETERVPVRD
;
A
#
# COMPACT_ATOMS: atom_id res chain seq x y z
N MET A 1 7.23 17.70 -53.00
CA MET A 1 6.76 16.35 -52.69
C MET A 1 7.69 15.78 -51.65
N THR A 2 7.35 15.93 -50.39
CA THR A 2 8.06 15.33 -49.24
C THR A 2 7.30 14.10 -48.83
N SER A 3 7.89 12.91 -49.04
CA SER A 3 7.34 11.63 -48.60
C SER A 3 7.16 11.62 -47.07
N PRO A 4 6.04 11.15 -46.53
CA PRO A 4 5.87 10.94 -45.10
C PRO A 4 6.80 9.81 -44.69
N LEU A 5 7.69 10.12 -43.71
CA LEU A 5 8.50 9.12 -43.03
C LEU A 5 7.57 8.14 -42.30
N THR A 6 7.43 6.94 -42.82
CA THR A 6 6.81 5.83 -42.15
C THR A 6 7.58 5.56 -40.84
N PRO A 7 6.92 5.51 -39.68
CA PRO A 7 7.57 5.12 -38.43
C PRO A 7 8.15 3.72 -38.59
N SER A 8 9.43 3.55 -38.29
CA SER A 8 10.10 2.27 -38.41
C SER A 8 9.46 1.25 -37.46
N ALA A 9 9.13 0.07 -37.96
CA ALA A 9 8.49 -1.04 -37.26
C ALA A 9 9.33 -1.64 -36.08
N SER A 10 10.42 -0.97 -35.67
CA SER A 10 11.29 -1.35 -34.55
C SER A 10 10.89 -0.72 -33.19
N GLU A 11 9.94 0.23 -33.17
CA GLU A 11 9.58 0.98 -31.93
C GLU A 11 8.70 0.21 -30.94
N GLY A 12 8.28 -1.01 -31.22
CA GLY A 12 7.37 -1.80 -30.36
C GLY A 12 7.97 -2.99 -29.62
N ARG A 13 9.25 -3.33 -29.83
CA ARG A 13 9.85 -4.55 -29.23
C ARG A 13 10.83 -4.22 -28.11
N TRP A 14 10.60 -4.79 -26.94
CA TRP A 14 11.54 -4.71 -25.83
C TRP A 14 12.81 -5.48 -26.15
N THR A 15 13.96 -4.85 -25.89
CA THR A 15 15.26 -5.53 -25.98
C THR A 15 15.42 -6.53 -24.81
N PRO A 16 16.24 -7.58 -24.94
CA PRO A 16 16.52 -8.49 -23.85
C PRO A 16 17.04 -7.77 -22.58
N ARG A 17 17.74 -6.64 -22.76
CA ARG A 17 18.22 -5.84 -21.65
C ARG A 17 17.09 -5.12 -20.91
N LEU A 18 16.09 -4.59 -21.62
CA LEU A 18 14.90 -3.99 -21.01
C LEU A 18 14.07 -5.02 -20.24
N TRP A 19 13.92 -6.21 -20.80
CA TRP A 19 13.29 -7.33 -20.09
C TRP A 19 14.06 -7.71 -18.83
N GLY A 20 15.39 -7.85 -18.92
CA GLY A 20 16.22 -8.17 -17.77
C GLY A 20 16.16 -7.08 -16.69
N THR A 21 16.17 -5.80 -17.08
CA THR A 21 15.95 -4.68 -16.15
C THR A 21 14.60 -4.80 -15.44
N LEU A 22 13.51 -5.00 -16.19
CA LEU A 22 12.18 -5.14 -15.61
C LEU A 22 12.09 -6.33 -14.67
N LEU A 23 12.65 -7.48 -15.03
CA LEU A 23 12.63 -8.69 -14.18
C LEU A 23 13.34 -8.48 -12.85
N VAL A 24 14.48 -7.77 -12.82
CA VAL A 24 15.17 -7.41 -11.57
C VAL A 24 14.29 -6.52 -10.67
N LEU A 25 13.65 -5.52 -11.26
CA LEU A 25 12.77 -4.62 -10.51
C LEU A 25 11.51 -5.34 -10.01
N CYS A 26 10.94 -6.19 -10.85
CA CYS A 26 9.80 -7.06 -10.49
C CYS A 26 10.16 -8.05 -9.38
N ALA A 27 11.37 -8.61 -9.39
CA ALA A 27 11.81 -9.52 -8.34
C ALA A 27 11.88 -8.82 -6.98
N ALA A 28 12.38 -7.58 -6.90
CA ALA A 28 12.39 -6.82 -5.66
C ALA A 28 10.96 -6.54 -5.16
N MET A 29 10.07 -6.06 -6.03
CA MET A 29 8.69 -5.77 -5.68
C MET A 29 7.90 -7.03 -5.26
N PHE A 30 8.16 -8.14 -5.95
CA PHE A 30 7.63 -9.46 -5.59
C PHE A 30 8.09 -9.89 -4.19
N LEU A 31 9.39 -9.71 -3.88
CA LEU A 31 9.97 -10.06 -2.59
C LEU A 31 9.40 -9.21 -1.45
N ASP A 32 9.23 -7.90 -1.66
CA ASP A 32 8.64 -7.00 -0.67
C ASP A 32 7.21 -7.44 -0.32
N ALA A 33 6.38 -7.73 -1.33
CA ALA A 33 5.01 -8.16 -1.14
C ALA A 33 4.90 -9.58 -0.53
N LEU A 34 5.76 -10.50 -0.98
CA LEU A 34 5.86 -11.86 -0.47
C LEU A 34 6.24 -11.85 1.02
N ASP A 35 7.21 -11.05 1.42
CA ASP A 35 7.69 -10.96 2.80
C ASP A 35 6.61 -10.46 3.76
N VAL A 36 5.83 -9.46 3.34
CA VAL A 36 4.69 -8.96 4.13
C VAL A 36 3.67 -10.04 4.40
N SER A 37 3.31 -10.82 3.36
CA SER A 37 2.25 -11.85 3.49
C SER A 37 2.74 -13.11 4.21
N MET A 38 3.98 -13.51 4.02
CA MET A 38 4.54 -14.72 4.63
C MET A 38 4.57 -14.64 6.15
N VAL A 39 4.97 -13.50 6.70
CA VAL A 39 5.10 -13.34 8.16
C VAL A 39 3.75 -13.51 8.86
N GLY A 40 2.67 -12.98 8.28
CA GLY A 40 1.35 -13.07 8.90
C GLY A 40 0.92 -14.51 9.24
N VAL A 41 1.20 -15.47 8.37
CA VAL A 41 0.87 -16.90 8.58
C VAL A 41 1.84 -17.60 9.53
N ALA A 42 3.12 -17.19 9.54
CA ALA A 42 4.16 -17.79 10.37
C ALA A 42 4.14 -17.32 11.85
N LEU A 43 3.39 -16.24 12.18
CA LEU A 43 3.40 -15.62 13.52
C LEU A 43 3.19 -16.58 14.69
N PRO A 44 2.18 -17.47 14.69
CA PRO A 44 1.98 -18.38 15.82
C PRO A 44 3.13 -19.35 16.02
N SER A 45 3.72 -19.87 14.93
CA SER A 45 4.88 -20.74 14.99
C SER A 45 6.12 -20.02 15.50
N ILE A 46 6.33 -18.76 15.13
CA ILE A 46 7.37 -17.88 15.67
C ILE A 46 7.15 -17.69 17.18
N GLY A 47 5.91 -17.41 17.57
CA GLY A 47 5.54 -17.21 18.97
C GLY A 47 5.80 -18.44 19.84
N ALA A 48 5.44 -19.61 19.36
CA ALA A 48 5.66 -20.87 20.06
C ALA A 48 7.14 -21.22 20.20
N ASP A 49 7.94 -21.02 19.13
CA ASP A 49 9.38 -21.37 19.12
C ASP A 49 10.23 -20.40 19.95
N LEU A 50 9.93 -19.10 19.91
CA LEU A 50 10.69 -18.07 20.60
C LEU A 50 10.07 -17.62 21.95
N GLY A 51 8.95 -18.21 22.36
CA GLY A 51 8.26 -17.88 23.62
C GLY A 51 7.74 -16.43 23.64
N LEU A 52 7.24 -15.91 22.52
CA LEU A 52 6.82 -14.52 22.39
C LEU A 52 5.37 -14.31 22.80
N SER A 53 5.12 -13.22 23.54
CA SER A 53 3.77 -12.74 23.82
C SER A 53 3.07 -12.21 22.56
N THR A 54 1.75 -12.07 22.61
CA THR A 54 0.96 -11.47 21.50
C THR A 54 1.45 -10.07 21.14
N SER A 55 1.83 -9.25 22.12
CA SER A 55 2.38 -7.92 21.88
C SER A 55 3.75 -7.95 21.20
N SER A 56 4.60 -8.91 21.57
CA SER A 56 5.89 -9.11 20.89
C SER A 56 5.70 -9.60 19.45
N LEU A 57 4.71 -10.46 19.19
CA LEU A 57 4.34 -10.91 17.84
C LEU A 57 3.86 -9.75 16.97
N GLN A 58 3.09 -8.83 17.55
CA GLN A 58 2.73 -7.58 16.86
C GLN A 58 3.98 -6.83 16.37
N TRP A 59 5.05 -6.76 17.18
CA TRP A 59 6.30 -6.11 16.80
C TRP A 59 7.01 -6.78 15.62
N VAL A 60 6.87 -8.10 15.43
CA VAL A 60 7.42 -8.80 14.26
C VAL A 60 6.78 -8.27 12.96
N VAL A 61 5.49 -7.93 12.98
CA VAL A 61 4.79 -7.30 11.85
C VAL A 61 5.09 -5.79 11.80
N SER A 62 4.87 -5.09 12.92
CA SER A 62 4.99 -3.63 13.01
C SER A 62 6.42 -3.14 12.79
N GLY A 63 7.44 -3.93 13.13
CA GLY A 63 8.84 -3.60 12.87
C GLY A 63 9.12 -3.37 11.38
N TYR A 64 8.62 -4.25 10.52
CA TYR A 64 8.72 -4.07 9.06
C TYR A 64 7.93 -2.83 8.60
N ILE A 65 6.69 -2.69 9.06
CA ILE A 65 5.83 -1.56 8.69
C ILE A 65 6.45 -0.23 9.13
N LEU A 66 7.05 -0.19 10.32
CA LEU A 66 7.76 0.96 10.87
C LEU A 66 8.95 1.36 9.99
N GLY A 67 9.80 0.39 9.64
CA GLY A 67 10.94 0.63 8.75
C GLY A 67 10.49 1.10 7.36
N TYR A 68 9.48 0.44 6.79
CA TYR A 68 8.99 0.77 5.46
C TYR A 68 8.28 2.13 5.44
N GLY A 69 7.23 2.30 6.23
CA GLY A 69 6.40 3.51 6.22
C GLY A 69 7.14 4.75 6.72
N GLY A 70 7.97 4.60 7.75
CA GLY A 70 8.72 5.70 8.33
C GLY A 70 9.82 6.26 7.44
N LEU A 71 10.42 5.43 6.60
CA LEU A 71 11.58 5.79 5.77
C LEU A 71 11.27 5.96 4.28
N LEU A 72 10.03 5.70 3.86
CA LEU A 72 9.66 5.69 2.44
C LEU A 72 9.91 7.04 1.74
N LEU A 73 9.60 8.14 2.40
CA LEU A 73 9.85 9.49 1.87
C LEU A 73 11.35 9.78 1.75
N LEU A 74 12.12 9.36 2.75
CA LEU A 74 13.58 9.46 2.71
C LEU A 74 14.18 8.58 1.61
N GLY A 75 13.65 7.37 1.42
CA GLY A 75 14.08 6.43 0.39
C GLY A 75 13.91 7.00 -1.02
N GLY A 76 12.76 7.61 -1.30
CA GLY A 76 12.53 8.31 -2.56
C GLY A 76 13.56 9.42 -2.80
N ARG A 77 13.80 10.24 -1.78
CA ARG A 77 14.77 11.34 -1.88
C ARG A 77 16.21 10.87 -2.02
N ALA A 78 16.59 9.83 -1.29
CA ALA A 78 17.91 9.22 -1.40
C ALA A 78 18.16 8.66 -2.82
N ALA A 79 17.15 8.11 -3.47
CA ALA A 79 17.25 7.62 -4.83
C ALA A 79 17.59 8.76 -5.83
N ASP A 80 17.02 9.94 -5.64
CA ASP A 80 17.32 11.12 -6.48
C ASP A 80 18.71 11.69 -6.20
N LEU A 81 19.16 11.70 -4.93
CA LEU A 81 20.45 12.27 -4.50
C LEU A 81 21.64 11.38 -4.83
N LEU A 82 21.56 10.11 -4.42
CA LEU A 82 22.68 9.17 -4.47
C LEU A 82 22.71 8.36 -5.76
N GLY A 83 21.62 8.45 -6.55
CA GLY A 83 21.44 7.72 -7.80
C GLY A 83 20.60 6.45 -7.62
N ARG A 84 19.52 6.36 -8.39
CA ARG A 84 18.45 5.35 -8.31
C ARG A 84 19.00 3.92 -8.34
N ARG A 85 19.95 3.64 -9.24
CA ARG A 85 20.58 2.32 -9.33
C ARG A 85 21.39 1.95 -8.08
N GLN A 86 22.18 2.87 -7.53
CA GLN A 86 22.99 2.62 -6.35
C GLN A 86 22.10 2.33 -5.13
N VAL A 87 21.12 3.20 -4.88
CA VAL A 87 20.18 3.05 -3.78
C VAL A 87 19.44 1.73 -3.87
N PHE A 88 18.91 1.38 -5.06
CA PHE A 88 18.21 0.12 -5.29
C PHE A 88 19.09 -1.11 -4.97
N LEU A 89 20.32 -1.14 -5.50
CA LEU A 89 21.21 -2.30 -5.30
C LEU A 89 21.69 -2.43 -3.85
N VAL A 90 22.02 -1.32 -3.19
CA VAL A 90 22.43 -1.35 -1.77
C VAL A 90 21.26 -1.82 -0.91
N ALA A 91 20.09 -1.26 -1.13
CA ALA A 91 18.90 -1.66 -0.39
C ALA A 91 18.56 -3.15 -0.61
N LEU A 92 18.62 -3.65 -1.83
CA LEU A 92 18.38 -5.06 -2.12
C LEU A 92 19.42 -5.98 -1.44
N GLY A 93 20.68 -5.56 -1.36
CA GLY A 93 21.73 -6.25 -0.60
C GLY A 93 21.44 -6.27 0.90
N VAL A 94 21.02 -5.14 1.47
CA VAL A 94 20.61 -5.04 2.89
C VAL A 94 19.39 -5.94 3.15
N PHE A 95 18.41 -5.98 2.24
CA PHE A 95 17.27 -6.88 2.34
C PHE A 95 17.68 -8.35 2.39
N ALA A 96 18.61 -8.77 1.51
CA ALA A 96 19.12 -10.13 1.49
C ALA A 96 19.81 -10.50 2.82
N LEU A 97 20.67 -9.62 3.33
CA LEU A 97 21.35 -9.81 4.62
C LEU A 97 20.39 -9.88 5.79
N ALA A 98 19.43 -8.96 5.85
CA ALA A 98 18.42 -8.95 6.91
C ALA A 98 17.51 -10.20 6.85
N SER A 99 17.22 -10.72 5.65
CA SER A 99 16.52 -11.98 5.45
C SER A 99 17.32 -13.17 6.02
N LEU A 100 18.60 -13.26 5.72
CA LEU A 100 19.47 -14.29 6.29
C LEU A 100 19.52 -14.20 7.81
N LEU A 101 19.77 -13.01 8.36
CA LEU A 101 19.80 -12.79 9.81
C LEU A 101 18.47 -13.19 10.46
N GLY A 102 17.33 -12.76 9.92
CA GLY A 102 16.01 -13.09 10.46
C GLY A 102 15.70 -14.59 10.52
N GLY A 103 16.28 -15.39 9.61
CA GLY A 103 16.12 -16.85 9.63
C GLY A 103 17.11 -17.59 10.53
N LEU A 104 18.17 -16.92 10.99
CA LEU A 104 19.23 -17.54 11.78
C LEU A 104 19.20 -17.16 13.28
N VAL A 105 18.40 -16.15 13.65
CA VAL A 105 18.32 -15.67 15.03
C VAL A 105 17.38 -16.50 15.88
N ASP A 106 17.77 -16.67 17.17
CA ASP A 106 16.98 -17.36 18.20
C ASP A 106 16.47 -16.38 19.27
N SER A 107 16.32 -15.11 18.92
CA SER A 107 15.92 -14.05 19.84
C SER A 107 14.85 -13.17 19.21
N GLY A 108 13.73 -12.96 19.93
CA GLY A 108 12.65 -12.09 19.48
C GLY A 108 13.08 -10.67 19.14
N PRO A 109 13.84 -9.97 20.00
CA PRO A 109 14.36 -8.64 19.71
C PRO A 109 15.23 -8.57 18.43
N LEU A 110 16.08 -9.57 18.18
CA LEU A 110 16.90 -9.63 16.97
C LEU A 110 16.06 -9.91 15.73
N LEU A 111 15.03 -10.75 15.85
CA LEU A 111 14.06 -10.97 14.77
C LEU A 111 13.34 -9.66 14.44
N ILE A 112 12.83 -8.95 15.43
CA ILE A 112 12.15 -7.65 15.24
C ILE A 112 13.11 -6.64 14.58
N ALA A 113 14.36 -6.57 15.03
CA ALA A 113 15.37 -5.71 14.41
C ALA A 113 15.62 -6.08 12.93
N SER A 114 15.71 -7.37 12.60
CA SER A 114 15.84 -7.83 11.21
C SER A 114 14.63 -7.43 10.36
N ARG A 115 13.42 -7.51 10.92
CA ARG A 115 12.18 -7.06 10.27
C ARG A 115 12.21 -5.56 9.99
N PHE A 116 12.65 -4.76 10.96
CA PHE A 116 12.81 -3.31 10.77
C PHE A 116 13.81 -2.98 9.65
N ILE A 117 14.96 -3.67 9.61
CA ILE A 117 15.97 -3.49 8.56
C ILE A 117 15.43 -3.93 7.18
N LYS A 118 14.63 -4.99 7.10
CA LYS A 118 13.95 -5.38 5.87
C LYS A 118 12.96 -4.32 5.40
N GLY A 119 12.16 -3.77 6.32
CA GLY A 119 11.25 -2.67 6.02
C GLY A 119 11.96 -1.41 5.56
N LEU A 120 13.05 -1.04 6.24
CA LEU A 120 13.94 0.05 5.80
C LEU A 120 14.41 -0.20 4.36
N SER A 121 14.85 -1.40 4.05
CA SER A 121 15.29 -1.78 2.72
C SER A 121 14.18 -1.60 1.67
N ALA A 122 12.97 -2.07 1.96
CA ALA A 122 11.80 -1.91 1.11
C ALA A 122 11.46 -0.42 0.86
N ALA A 123 11.61 0.43 1.86
CA ALA A 123 11.43 1.88 1.74
C ALA A 123 12.35 2.54 0.71
N PHE A 124 13.49 1.95 0.42
CA PHE A 124 14.44 2.44 -0.58
C PHE A 124 14.31 1.71 -1.92
N THR A 125 14.00 0.41 -1.93
CA THR A 125 13.84 -0.36 -3.18
C THR A 125 12.61 0.06 -3.97
N ALA A 126 11.47 0.27 -3.33
CA ALA A 126 10.20 0.55 -4.00
C ALA A 126 10.23 1.86 -4.82
N PRO A 127 10.58 3.04 -4.25
CA PRO A 127 10.62 4.29 -5.01
C PRO A 127 11.77 4.30 -6.04
N ALA A 128 12.93 3.71 -5.71
CA ALA A 128 14.03 3.61 -6.66
C ALA A 128 13.67 2.72 -7.86
N GLY A 129 12.98 1.60 -7.62
CA GLY A 129 12.50 0.70 -8.66
C GLY A 129 11.51 1.36 -9.61
N LEU A 130 10.50 2.04 -9.07
CA LEU A 130 9.53 2.80 -9.85
C LEU A 130 10.21 3.90 -10.68
N SER A 131 11.15 4.62 -10.07
CA SER A 131 11.92 5.67 -10.74
C SER A 131 12.81 5.13 -11.87
N ILE A 132 13.40 3.94 -11.71
CA ILE A 132 14.16 3.27 -12.80
C ILE A 132 13.22 2.89 -13.94
N ILE A 133 12.01 2.40 -13.67
CA ILE A 133 11.03 2.09 -14.72
C ILE A 133 10.67 3.34 -15.51
N THR A 134 10.28 4.41 -14.83
CA THR A 134 9.81 5.64 -15.48
C THR A 134 10.89 6.35 -16.30
N THR A 135 12.17 6.15 -15.98
CA THR A 135 13.29 6.75 -16.73
C THR A 135 13.89 5.83 -17.79
N THR A 136 13.75 4.50 -17.65
CA THR A 136 14.33 3.56 -18.60
C THR A 136 13.37 3.20 -19.73
N PHE A 137 12.06 3.19 -19.46
CA PHE A 137 11.04 2.86 -20.46
C PHE A 137 10.46 4.14 -21.07
N PRO A 138 10.43 4.26 -22.43
CA PRO A 138 9.85 5.41 -23.12
C PRO A 138 8.40 5.65 -22.73
N GLN A 139 7.98 6.92 -22.69
CA GLN A 139 6.58 7.26 -22.41
C GLN A 139 5.63 6.61 -23.43
N GLY A 140 4.45 6.22 -22.94
CA GLY A 140 3.43 5.58 -23.74
C GLY A 140 3.23 4.09 -23.44
N PRO A 141 2.77 3.28 -24.41
CA PRO A 141 2.34 1.90 -24.16
C PRO A 141 3.40 0.99 -23.54
N LEU A 142 4.68 1.20 -23.86
CA LEU A 142 5.79 0.41 -23.31
C LEU A 142 5.97 0.64 -21.83
N ARG A 143 5.94 1.90 -21.37
CA ARG A 143 6.02 2.24 -19.93
C ARG A 143 4.81 1.72 -19.18
N ASN A 144 3.61 1.92 -19.73
CA ASN A 144 2.37 1.45 -19.09
C ASN A 144 2.38 -0.07 -18.91
N ARG A 145 2.88 -0.81 -19.91
CA ARG A 145 3.04 -2.26 -19.83
C ARG A 145 4.08 -2.65 -18.76
N ALA A 146 5.20 -1.94 -18.66
CA ALA A 146 6.20 -2.20 -17.63
C ALA A 146 5.65 -1.99 -16.21
N LEU A 147 4.91 -0.88 -16.00
CA LEU A 147 4.24 -0.58 -14.73
C LEU A 147 3.17 -1.63 -14.39
N SER A 148 2.38 -2.08 -15.37
CA SER A 148 1.39 -3.14 -15.17
C SER A 148 2.04 -4.46 -14.75
N ILE A 149 3.14 -4.86 -15.38
CA ILE A 149 3.87 -6.07 -15.00
C ILE A 149 4.44 -5.92 -13.58
N TYR A 150 5.02 -4.76 -13.26
CA TYR A 150 5.59 -4.46 -11.94
C TYR A 150 4.54 -4.55 -10.83
N THR A 151 3.36 -3.96 -11.03
CA THR A 151 2.26 -4.04 -10.04
C THR A 151 1.65 -5.44 -9.95
N THR A 152 1.56 -6.17 -11.07
CA THR A 152 1.11 -7.58 -11.06
C THR A 152 2.08 -8.45 -10.27
N CYS A 153 3.40 -8.20 -10.32
CA CYS A 153 4.37 -8.92 -9.52
C CYS A 153 4.16 -8.70 -8.02
N ALA A 154 3.74 -7.49 -7.58
CA ALA A 154 3.38 -7.25 -6.18
C ALA A 154 2.17 -8.10 -5.75
N ALA A 155 1.10 -8.10 -6.53
CA ALA A 155 -0.11 -8.88 -6.23
C ALA A 155 0.17 -10.39 -6.20
N THR A 156 0.97 -10.88 -7.17
CA THR A 156 1.38 -12.28 -7.24
C THR A 156 2.29 -12.64 -6.06
N GLY A 157 3.25 -11.76 -5.70
CA GLY A 157 4.13 -11.95 -4.56
C GLY A 157 3.36 -12.09 -3.27
N PHE A 158 2.38 -11.22 -3.04
CA PHE A 158 1.52 -11.28 -1.87
C PHE A 158 0.73 -12.61 -1.79
N SER A 159 0.08 -13.00 -2.89
CA SER A 159 -0.71 -14.23 -2.94
C SER A 159 0.15 -15.50 -2.80
N MET A 160 1.30 -15.54 -3.47
CA MET A 160 2.26 -16.64 -3.34
C MET A 160 2.88 -16.71 -1.95
N GLY A 161 3.12 -15.56 -1.32
CA GLY A 161 3.67 -15.50 0.02
C GLY A 161 2.78 -16.18 1.05
N LEU A 162 1.45 -16.02 0.96
CA LEU A 162 0.51 -16.73 1.83
C LEU A 162 0.69 -18.26 1.70
N VAL A 163 0.71 -18.78 0.48
CA VAL A 163 0.82 -20.23 0.23
C VAL A 163 2.21 -20.76 0.62
N LEU A 164 3.27 -20.07 0.20
CA LEU A 164 4.63 -20.46 0.54
C LEU A 164 4.89 -20.40 2.05
N SER A 165 4.31 -19.42 2.73
CA SER A 165 4.39 -19.35 4.19
C SER A 165 3.83 -20.61 4.84
N GLY A 166 2.64 -21.04 4.43
CA GLY A 166 2.05 -22.27 4.94
C GLY A 166 2.95 -23.48 4.73
N LEU A 167 3.41 -23.68 3.49
CA LEU A 167 4.28 -24.83 3.14
C LEU A 167 5.62 -24.81 3.88
N LEU A 168 6.27 -23.66 3.97
CA LEU A 168 7.59 -23.54 4.60
C LEU A 168 7.49 -23.63 6.11
N THR A 169 6.44 -23.08 6.72
CA THR A 169 6.25 -23.08 8.17
C THR A 169 5.98 -24.49 8.70
N GLU A 170 5.42 -25.41 7.91
CA GLU A 170 5.31 -26.83 8.28
C GLU A 170 6.68 -27.48 8.57
N ALA A 171 7.70 -27.09 7.82
CA ALA A 171 9.07 -27.59 8.06
C ALA A 171 9.78 -26.72 9.12
N SER A 172 9.76 -25.40 8.95
CA SER A 172 10.29 -24.41 9.90
C SER A 172 9.87 -23.02 9.48
N TRP A 173 9.38 -22.20 10.42
CA TRP A 173 9.11 -20.79 10.16
C TRP A 173 10.35 -20.01 9.71
N ARG A 174 11.55 -20.46 10.08
CA ARG A 174 12.83 -19.85 9.66
C ARG A 174 12.98 -19.83 8.15
N LEU A 175 12.43 -20.83 7.45
CA LEU A 175 12.48 -20.89 5.98
C LEU A 175 11.69 -19.73 5.34
N THR A 176 10.66 -19.23 6.00
CA THR A 176 9.92 -18.04 5.52
C THR A 176 10.79 -16.80 5.53
N MET A 177 11.71 -16.69 6.50
CA MET A 177 12.67 -15.58 6.56
C MET A 177 13.84 -15.79 5.59
N LEU A 178 14.28 -17.03 5.39
CA LEU A 178 15.45 -17.37 4.56
C LEU A 178 15.14 -17.35 3.07
N LEU A 179 13.96 -17.78 2.64
CA LEU A 179 13.59 -17.89 1.22
C LEU A 179 13.81 -16.61 0.40
N PRO A 180 13.48 -15.40 0.91
CA PRO A 180 13.70 -14.17 0.15
C PRO A 180 15.19 -13.88 -0.12
N ALA A 181 16.11 -14.36 0.71
CA ALA A 181 17.54 -14.04 0.63
C ALA A 181 18.22 -14.51 -0.68
N PRO A 182 18.12 -15.79 -1.09
CA PRO A 182 18.73 -16.24 -2.34
C PRO A 182 18.12 -15.56 -3.56
N ILE A 183 16.80 -15.28 -3.54
CA ILE A 183 16.12 -14.59 -4.65
C ILE A 183 16.63 -13.15 -4.74
N ALA A 184 16.74 -12.44 -3.60
CA ALA A 184 17.28 -11.08 -3.54
C ALA A 184 18.75 -11.05 -4.00
N LEU A 185 19.56 -12.04 -3.64
CA LEU A 185 20.96 -12.16 -4.07
C LEU A 185 21.08 -12.35 -5.58
N VAL A 186 20.26 -13.23 -6.17
CA VAL A 186 20.21 -13.43 -7.63
C VAL A 186 19.77 -12.13 -8.33
N ALA A 187 18.73 -11.45 -7.81
CA ALA A 187 18.28 -10.17 -8.34
C ALA A 187 19.35 -9.08 -8.19
N LEU A 188 20.12 -9.06 -7.10
CA LEU A 188 21.24 -8.15 -6.88
C LEU A 188 22.35 -8.38 -7.94
N ILE A 189 22.78 -9.62 -8.13
CA ILE A 189 23.82 -9.96 -9.10
C ILE A 189 23.37 -9.61 -10.53
N ALA A 190 22.12 -9.93 -10.88
CA ALA A 190 21.53 -9.55 -12.16
C ALA A 190 21.45 -8.02 -12.31
N GLY A 191 21.04 -7.33 -11.25
CA GLY A 191 20.91 -5.87 -11.22
C GLY A 191 22.24 -5.13 -11.41
N LEU A 192 23.34 -5.68 -10.86
CA LEU A 192 24.69 -5.15 -11.08
C LEU A 192 25.06 -5.11 -12.57
N LYS A 193 24.57 -6.07 -13.38
CA LYS A 193 24.89 -6.21 -14.81
C LYS A 193 23.85 -5.51 -15.72
N LEU A 194 22.57 -5.56 -15.34
CA LEU A 194 21.45 -5.20 -16.23
C LEU A 194 20.93 -3.77 -16.00
N LEU A 195 20.96 -3.27 -14.76
CA LEU A 195 20.42 -1.93 -14.48
C LEU A 195 21.30 -0.85 -15.13
N PRO A 196 20.67 0.12 -15.83
CA PRO A 196 21.40 1.21 -16.45
C PRO A 196 22.13 2.04 -15.39
N ARG A 197 23.32 2.51 -15.73
CA ARG A 197 24.03 3.49 -14.90
C ARG A 197 23.29 4.82 -15.01
N SER A 198 22.68 5.25 -13.92
CA SER A 198 22.01 6.56 -13.87
C SER A 198 23.06 7.67 -13.94
N ALA A 199 22.91 8.60 -14.88
CA ALA A 199 23.58 9.87 -14.76
C ALA A 199 23.03 10.57 -13.51
N ARG A 200 23.91 11.14 -12.67
CA ARG A 200 23.47 12.01 -11.56
C ARG A 200 22.83 13.24 -12.20
N GLU A 201 21.52 13.34 -12.20
CA GLU A 201 20.86 14.58 -12.47
C GLU A 201 21.15 15.52 -11.29
N ARG A 202 22.01 16.52 -11.53
CA ARG A 202 22.18 17.64 -10.60
C ARG A 202 20.95 18.51 -10.72
N ASP A 203 19.94 18.22 -9.92
CA ASP A 203 18.82 19.15 -9.78
C ASP A 203 19.30 20.41 -9.05
N HIS A 204 19.16 21.58 -9.70
CA HIS A 204 19.66 22.85 -9.21
C HIS A 204 18.78 23.46 -8.11
N ASN A 205 17.64 22.83 -7.78
CA ASN A 205 16.63 23.39 -6.89
C ASN A 205 16.79 23.04 -5.40
N GLY A 206 17.94 22.59 -4.96
CA GLY A 206 18.18 22.31 -3.55
C GLY A 206 17.34 21.13 -3.02
N TYR A 207 17.94 20.32 -2.18
CA TYR A 207 17.30 19.14 -1.62
C TYR A 207 16.82 19.43 -0.21
N ASP A 208 15.53 19.16 0.08
CA ASP A 208 14.97 19.32 1.43
C ASP A 208 15.37 18.14 2.35
N ILE A 209 16.66 18.11 2.71
CA ILE A 209 17.16 17.14 3.68
C ILE A 209 16.52 17.33 5.07
N PRO A 210 16.37 18.57 5.59
CA PRO A 210 15.70 18.80 6.85
C PRO A 210 14.24 18.29 6.87
N GLY A 211 13.47 18.55 5.81
CA GLY A 211 12.12 18.04 5.68
C GLY A 211 12.06 16.50 5.67
N ALA A 212 12.96 15.86 4.91
CA ALA A 212 13.05 14.39 4.87
C ALA A 212 13.39 13.78 6.24
N VAL A 213 14.34 14.37 6.98
CA VAL A 213 14.72 13.90 8.34
C VAL A 213 13.58 14.12 9.33
N LEU A 214 12.95 15.30 9.33
CA LEU A 214 11.85 15.62 10.24
C LEU A 214 10.62 14.77 9.95
N GLY A 215 10.25 14.59 8.69
CA GLY A 215 9.14 13.73 8.29
C GLY A 215 9.37 12.29 8.71
N THR A 216 10.58 11.75 8.45
CA THR A 216 10.98 10.41 8.86
C THR A 216 10.95 10.26 10.38
N ALA A 217 11.56 11.18 11.13
CA ALA A 217 11.59 11.13 12.58
C ALA A 217 10.18 11.19 13.18
N SER A 218 9.30 12.04 12.62
CA SER A 218 7.89 12.15 13.03
C SER A 218 7.14 10.84 12.85
N MET A 219 7.30 10.20 11.67
CA MET A 219 6.60 8.95 11.33
C MET A 219 7.13 7.78 12.15
N LEU A 220 8.45 7.65 12.30
CA LEU A 220 9.07 6.63 13.15
C LEU A 220 8.60 6.76 14.61
N LEU A 221 8.63 7.98 15.16
CA LEU A 221 8.21 8.22 16.53
C LEU A 221 6.70 7.99 16.70
N LEU A 222 5.87 8.38 15.71
CA LEU A 222 4.42 8.14 15.73
C LEU A 222 4.11 6.65 15.80
N VAL A 223 4.63 5.88 14.85
CA VAL A 223 4.36 4.43 14.79
C VAL A 223 4.91 3.73 16.01
N PHE A 224 6.14 4.05 16.44
CA PHE A 224 6.75 3.50 17.66
C PHE A 224 5.89 3.79 18.89
N THR A 225 5.43 5.04 19.06
CA THR A 225 4.61 5.44 20.21
C THR A 225 3.29 4.69 20.23
N VAL A 226 2.60 4.62 19.10
CA VAL A 226 1.29 3.95 19.00
C VAL A 226 1.41 2.44 19.25
N VAL A 227 2.45 1.80 18.69
CA VAL A 227 2.69 0.35 18.90
C VAL A 227 3.06 0.04 20.34
N GLN A 228 3.74 0.95 21.04
CA GLN A 228 4.15 0.75 22.43
C GLN A 228 3.12 1.23 23.47
N ALA A 229 2.18 2.09 23.07
CA ALA A 229 1.16 2.66 23.96
C ALA A 229 0.31 1.61 24.72
N PRO A 230 -0.07 0.46 24.15
CA PRO A 230 -0.79 -0.59 24.89
C PRO A 230 -0.04 -1.12 26.11
N GLU A 231 1.29 -1.29 26.01
CA GLU A 231 2.11 -1.80 27.12
C GLU A 231 2.51 -0.68 28.09
N ALA A 232 2.90 0.48 27.56
CA ALA A 232 3.34 1.62 28.35
C ALA A 232 2.20 2.35 29.09
N GLY A 233 0.95 2.13 28.63
CA GLY A 233 -0.24 2.87 29.04
C GLY A 233 -0.48 4.11 28.16
N TRP A 234 -1.69 4.24 27.63
CA TRP A 234 -2.08 5.37 26.76
C TRP A 234 -2.00 6.73 27.44
N THR A 235 -2.23 6.78 28.76
CA THR A 235 -2.19 7.99 29.60
C THR A 235 -0.87 8.17 30.35
N SER A 236 0.10 7.30 30.13
CA SER A 236 1.40 7.42 30.80
C SER A 236 2.14 8.69 30.36
N ALA A 237 2.92 9.28 31.25
CA ALA A 237 3.71 10.47 30.96
C ALA A 237 4.63 10.25 29.74
N ARG A 238 5.19 9.05 29.59
CA ARG A 238 6.03 8.66 28.45
C ARG A 238 5.25 8.75 27.13
N THR A 239 4.06 8.18 27.07
CA THR A 239 3.21 8.18 25.87
C THR A 239 2.75 9.60 25.52
N LEU A 240 2.29 10.37 26.51
CA LEU A 240 1.85 11.76 26.32
C LEU A 240 3.00 12.68 25.87
N LEU A 241 4.19 12.55 26.47
CA LEU A 241 5.38 13.30 26.03
C LEU A 241 5.82 12.92 24.62
N SER A 242 5.69 11.64 24.24
CA SER A 242 5.98 11.20 22.89
C SER A 242 4.98 11.80 21.88
N PHE A 243 3.68 11.85 22.18
CA PHE A 243 2.69 12.54 21.33
C PHE A 243 2.95 14.04 21.22
N LEU A 244 3.37 14.68 22.31
CA LEU A 244 3.79 16.09 22.27
C LEU A 244 5.02 16.28 21.37
N ALA A 245 6.02 15.42 21.49
CA ALA A 245 7.21 15.45 20.63
C ALA A 245 6.84 15.23 19.15
N ILE A 246 5.91 14.31 18.82
CA ILE A 246 5.39 14.10 17.49
C ILE A 246 4.71 15.37 16.97
N ALA A 247 3.86 16.00 17.76
CA ALA A 247 3.19 17.24 17.38
C ALA A 247 4.19 18.38 17.09
N VAL A 248 5.23 18.51 17.88
CA VAL A 248 6.32 19.47 17.68
C VAL A 248 7.07 19.15 16.37
N LEU A 249 7.49 17.90 16.19
CA LEU A 249 8.21 17.48 14.97
C LEU A 249 7.39 17.71 13.71
N LEU A 250 6.10 17.36 13.70
CA LEU A 250 5.19 17.60 12.56
C LEU A 250 5.00 19.10 12.33
N THR A 251 4.91 19.91 13.38
CA THR A 251 4.81 21.38 13.23
C THR A 251 6.06 21.96 12.62
N VAL A 252 7.24 21.55 13.10
CA VAL A 252 8.52 21.97 12.53
C VAL A 252 8.68 21.48 11.09
N PHE A 253 8.30 20.23 10.81
CA PHE A 253 8.23 19.68 9.44
C PHE A 253 7.40 20.56 8.50
N VAL A 254 6.16 20.88 8.89
CA VAL A 254 5.28 21.76 8.08
C VAL A 254 5.88 23.16 7.90
N MET A 255 6.56 23.71 8.90
CA MET A 255 7.24 25.00 8.79
C MET A 255 8.41 24.95 7.81
N VAL A 256 9.20 23.90 7.83
CA VAL A 256 10.33 23.68 6.89
C VAL A 256 9.81 23.50 5.47
N GLU A 257 8.80 22.61 5.27
CA GLU A 257 8.17 22.37 3.96
C GLU A 257 7.60 23.64 3.32
N ARG A 258 7.01 24.54 4.13
CA ARG A 258 6.48 25.81 3.65
C ARG A 258 7.55 26.80 3.19
N ARG A 259 8.79 26.66 3.67
CA ARG A 259 9.91 27.55 3.37
C ARG A 259 10.90 26.93 2.38
N SER A 260 10.83 25.64 2.16
CA SER A 260 11.73 24.93 1.24
C SER A 260 11.44 25.31 -0.21
N PRO A 261 12.46 25.66 -1.02
CA PRO A 261 12.30 25.90 -2.46
C PRO A 261 12.00 24.61 -3.24
N GLY A 262 12.36 23.43 -2.69
CA GLY A 262 12.08 22.12 -3.26
C GLY A 262 11.45 21.19 -2.22
N PRO A 263 10.19 21.44 -1.78
CA PRO A 263 9.57 20.69 -0.68
C PRO A 263 9.42 19.21 -1.02
N LEU A 264 9.56 18.36 -0.01
CA LEU A 264 9.34 16.91 -0.11
C LEU A 264 7.87 16.60 -0.41
N ILE A 265 6.97 17.32 0.29
CA ILE A 265 5.53 17.24 0.12
C ILE A 265 4.99 18.62 -0.20
N ARG A 266 4.46 18.81 -1.41
CA ARG A 266 3.73 20.04 -1.71
C ARG A 266 2.40 20.04 -0.94
N LEU A 267 2.37 20.77 0.18
CA LEU A 267 1.21 20.84 1.08
C LEU A 267 -0.09 21.28 0.38
N GLY A 268 0.02 21.91 -0.80
CA GLY A 268 -1.11 22.25 -1.66
C GLY A 268 -1.91 21.03 -2.11
N VAL A 269 -1.26 19.89 -2.33
CA VAL A 269 -1.90 18.62 -2.73
C VAL A 269 -2.84 18.13 -1.62
N LEU A 270 -2.45 18.29 -0.36
CA LEU A 270 -3.29 17.90 0.80
C LEU A 270 -4.51 18.81 1.03
N ARG A 271 -4.67 19.91 0.28
CA ARG A 271 -5.89 20.72 0.31
C ARG A 271 -7.02 20.12 -0.51
N SER A 272 -6.72 19.22 -1.43
CA SER A 272 -7.74 18.51 -2.21
C SER A 272 -8.47 17.50 -1.33
N GLY A 273 -9.81 17.63 -1.24
CA GLY A 273 -10.63 16.67 -0.51
C GLY A 273 -10.54 15.25 -1.10
N THR A 274 -10.19 15.11 -2.38
CA THR A 274 -9.96 13.82 -3.03
C THR A 274 -8.68 13.16 -2.49
N GLN A 275 -7.61 13.94 -2.34
CA GLN A 275 -6.35 13.46 -1.77
C GLN A 275 -6.51 13.05 -0.30
N ILE A 276 -7.16 13.88 0.52
CA ILE A 276 -7.41 13.52 1.92
C ILE A 276 -8.18 12.21 2.02
N ARG A 277 -9.24 12.03 1.20
CA ARG A 277 -10.01 10.77 1.18
C ARG A 277 -9.18 9.57 0.72
N ALA A 278 -8.29 9.75 -0.27
CA ALA A 278 -7.39 8.69 -0.71
C ALA A 278 -6.45 8.25 0.41
N GLN A 279 -5.83 9.20 1.13
CA GLN A 279 -4.91 8.91 2.24
C GLN A 279 -5.64 8.21 3.42
N LEU A 280 -6.78 8.76 3.85
CA LEU A 280 -7.57 8.16 4.93
C LEU A 280 -8.16 6.81 4.53
N GLY A 281 -8.60 6.67 3.27
CA GLY A 281 -9.05 5.39 2.71
C GLY A 281 -7.93 4.35 2.71
N ALA A 282 -6.71 4.73 2.35
CA ALA A 282 -5.54 3.85 2.38
C ALA A 282 -5.19 3.38 3.80
N MET A 283 -5.23 4.30 4.77
CA MET A 283 -5.00 3.97 6.18
C MET A 283 -6.04 2.98 6.70
N THR A 284 -7.33 3.25 6.48
CA THR A 284 -8.43 2.39 6.96
C THR A 284 -8.46 1.04 6.25
N PHE A 285 -8.18 1.00 4.94
CA PHE A 285 -8.10 -0.23 4.15
C PHE A 285 -7.04 -1.17 4.69
N PHE A 286 -5.78 -0.74 4.69
CA PHE A 286 -4.67 -1.62 5.05
C PHE A 286 -4.64 -1.92 6.55
N GLY A 287 -5.02 -0.94 7.38
CA GLY A 287 -5.10 -1.14 8.82
C GLY A 287 -6.15 -2.16 9.24
N SER A 288 -7.35 -2.11 8.66
CA SER A 288 -8.38 -3.14 8.91
C SER A 288 -7.96 -4.51 8.37
N TYR A 289 -7.32 -4.54 7.19
CA TYR A 289 -6.85 -5.79 6.59
C TYR A 289 -5.79 -6.49 7.43
N VAL A 290 -4.74 -5.77 7.85
CA VAL A 290 -3.65 -6.35 8.67
C VAL A 290 -4.16 -6.77 10.04
N GLY A 291 -5.02 -5.95 10.67
CA GLY A 291 -5.66 -6.29 11.94
C GLY A 291 -6.53 -7.55 11.84
N PHE A 292 -7.33 -7.67 10.79
CA PHE A 292 -8.12 -8.86 10.51
C PHE A 292 -7.25 -10.09 10.29
N GLN A 293 -6.26 -10.00 9.40
CA GLN A 293 -5.35 -11.10 9.11
C GLN A 293 -4.63 -11.59 10.38
N PHE A 294 -4.18 -10.68 11.22
CA PHE A 294 -3.53 -11.01 12.49
C PHE A 294 -4.47 -11.82 13.41
N LEU A 295 -5.68 -11.31 13.65
CA LEU A 295 -6.66 -11.98 14.51
C LEU A 295 -7.09 -13.35 13.98
N VAL A 296 -7.37 -13.44 12.69
CA VAL A 296 -7.83 -14.68 12.06
C VAL A 296 -6.72 -15.73 12.04
N THR A 297 -5.47 -15.32 11.87
CA THR A 297 -4.32 -16.24 11.98
C THR A 297 -4.20 -16.80 13.39
N LEU A 298 -4.32 -15.96 14.43
CA LEU A 298 -4.33 -16.42 15.83
C LEU A 298 -5.51 -17.34 16.10
N TYR A 299 -6.71 -16.99 15.62
CA TYR A 299 -7.89 -17.82 15.75
C TYR A 299 -7.70 -19.18 15.10
N MET A 300 -7.28 -19.24 13.84
CA MET A 300 -7.14 -20.53 13.13
C MET A 300 -6.03 -21.40 13.72
N GLN A 301 -4.85 -20.83 14.01
CA GLN A 301 -3.71 -21.62 14.45
C GLN A 301 -3.67 -21.80 15.96
N SER A 302 -3.80 -20.73 16.76
CA SER A 302 -3.63 -20.84 18.21
C SER A 302 -4.87 -21.36 18.91
N LEU A 303 -6.08 -21.07 18.41
CA LEU A 303 -7.33 -21.50 19.05
C LEU A 303 -7.88 -22.78 18.44
N LEU A 304 -7.98 -22.87 17.09
CA LEU A 304 -8.50 -24.08 16.41
C LEU A 304 -7.44 -25.16 16.19
N GLY A 305 -6.14 -24.85 16.43
CA GLY A 305 -5.05 -25.80 16.23
C GLY A 305 -4.78 -26.16 14.77
N TRP A 306 -5.22 -25.31 13.82
CA TRP A 306 -4.94 -25.55 12.41
C TRP A 306 -3.46 -25.39 12.11
N SER A 307 -2.94 -26.21 11.18
CA SER A 307 -1.58 -26.05 10.72
C SER A 307 -1.40 -24.72 9.93
N ALA A 308 -0.16 -24.27 9.79
CA ALA A 308 0.16 -23.10 9.01
C ALA A 308 -0.29 -23.26 7.55
N LEU A 309 -0.12 -24.48 6.98
CA LEU A 309 -0.57 -24.78 5.63
C LEU A 309 -2.10 -24.72 5.50
N HIS A 310 -2.83 -25.29 6.45
CA HIS A 310 -4.29 -25.24 6.45
C HIS A 310 -4.78 -23.78 6.53
N THR A 311 -4.19 -22.97 7.39
CA THR A 311 -4.45 -21.54 7.48
C THR A 311 -4.16 -20.80 6.17
N ALA A 312 -3.01 -21.08 5.54
CA ALA A 312 -2.64 -20.48 4.26
C ALA A 312 -3.63 -20.84 3.14
N LEU A 313 -4.06 -22.10 3.08
CA LEU A 313 -5.08 -22.55 2.13
C LEU A 313 -6.44 -21.90 2.40
N ALA A 314 -6.77 -21.61 3.66
CA ALA A 314 -7.98 -20.88 4.01
C ALA A 314 -7.97 -19.42 3.50
N PHE A 315 -6.82 -18.76 3.45
CA PHE A 315 -6.65 -17.42 2.85
C PHE A 315 -6.54 -17.45 1.32
N LEU A 316 -6.22 -18.60 0.71
CA LEU A 316 -5.96 -18.70 -0.73
C LEU A 316 -7.09 -18.17 -1.62
N PRO A 317 -8.39 -18.40 -1.33
CA PRO A 317 -9.48 -17.84 -2.14
C PRO A 317 -9.45 -16.32 -2.23
N ALA A 318 -9.10 -15.62 -1.14
CA ALA A 318 -8.93 -14.17 -1.14
C ALA A 318 -7.76 -13.74 -2.04
N GLY A 319 -6.60 -14.37 -1.88
CA GLY A 319 -5.42 -14.10 -2.70
C GLY A 319 -5.64 -14.41 -4.19
N ALA A 320 -6.33 -15.50 -4.50
CA ALA A 320 -6.66 -15.89 -5.86
C ALA A 320 -7.57 -14.85 -6.56
N LEU A 321 -8.58 -14.33 -5.86
CA LEU A 321 -9.43 -13.27 -6.38
C LEU A 321 -8.65 -12.00 -6.70
N VAL A 322 -7.72 -11.58 -5.84
CA VAL A 322 -6.85 -10.43 -6.08
C VAL A 322 -5.98 -10.67 -7.32
N ALA A 323 -5.36 -11.82 -7.43
CA ALA A 323 -4.48 -12.16 -8.55
C ALA A 323 -5.26 -12.22 -9.89
N LEU A 324 -6.39 -12.91 -9.91
CA LEU A 324 -7.23 -13.08 -11.11
C LEU A 324 -7.87 -11.77 -11.57
N SER A 325 -8.24 -10.89 -10.65
CA SER A 325 -8.88 -9.61 -10.98
C SER A 325 -7.88 -8.57 -11.50
N SER A 326 -6.58 -8.73 -11.28
CA SER A 326 -5.55 -7.72 -11.58
C SER A 326 -5.57 -7.23 -13.05
N THR A 327 -5.93 -8.09 -14.00
CA THR A 327 -6.04 -7.76 -15.43
C THR A 327 -7.35 -7.05 -15.80
N SER A 328 -8.39 -7.20 -14.99
CA SER A 328 -9.75 -6.72 -15.31
C SER A 328 -10.11 -5.42 -14.57
N VAL A 329 -9.37 -5.06 -13.53
CA VAL A 329 -9.69 -3.91 -12.67
C VAL A 329 -9.73 -2.60 -13.45
N GLY A 330 -8.81 -2.37 -14.39
CA GLY A 330 -8.82 -1.17 -15.23
C GLY A 330 -10.14 -0.96 -15.95
N SER A 331 -10.64 -1.98 -16.64
CA SER A 331 -11.92 -1.92 -17.37
C SER A 331 -13.13 -1.76 -16.44
N ILE A 332 -13.06 -2.31 -15.22
CA ILE A 332 -14.10 -2.15 -14.20
C ILE A 332 -14.12 -0.70 -13.71
N VAL A 333 -12.95 -0.12 -13.45
CA VAL A 333 -12.80 1.30 -13.05
C VAL A 333 -13.34 2.24 -14.12
N ASP A 334 -13.00 2.01 -15.39
CA ASP A 334 -13.47 2.82 -16.51
C ASP A 334 -15.01 2.78 -16.65
N ARG A 335 -15.62 1.63 -16.34
CA ARG A 335 -17.07 1.44 -16.46
C ARG A 335 -17.87 2.01 -15.29
N PHE A 336 -17.39 1.82 -14.05
CA PHE A 336 -18.18 2.14 -12.85
C PHE A 336 -17.67 3.39 -12.12
N GLY A 337 -16.45 3.83 -12.42
CA GLY A 337 -15.79 4.95 -11.75
C GLY A 337 -15.18 4.57 -10.40
N THR A 338 -14.04 5.17 -10.10
CA THR A 338 -13.21 4.91 -8.92
C THR A 338 -13.97 5.00 -7.60
N GLN A 339 -14.82 6.04 -7.45
CA GLN A 339 -15.50 6.32 -6.20
C GLN A 339 -16.56 5.26 -5.83
N ARG A 340 -17.29 4.74 -6.82
CA ARG A 340 -18.29 3.67 -6.59
C ARG A 340 -17.61 2.36 -6.24
N LEU A 341 -16.46 2.07 -6.85
CA LEU A 341 -15.70 0.87 -6.56
C LEU A 341 -15.08 0.90 -5.16
N LEU A 342 -14.62 2.07 -4.69
CA LEU A 342 -14.18 2.24 -3.32
C LEU A 342 -15.31 1.98 -2.32
N ALA A 343 -16.49 2.56 -2.56
CA ALA A 343 -17.64 2.33 -1.70
C ALA A 343 -18.08 0.86 -1.70
N ALA A 344 -18.16 0.22 -2.86
CA ALA A 344 -18.50 -1.20 -2.99
C ALA A 344 -17.45 -2.09 -2.29
N GLY A 345 -16.16 -1.83 -2.50
CA GLY A 345 -15.08 -2.59 -1.89
C GLY A 345 -15.06 -2.49 -0.36
N PHE A 346 -15.20 -1.27 0.19
CA PHE A 346 -15.34 -1.12 1.65
C PHE A 346 -16.61 -1.76 2.21
N ALA A 347 -17.73 -1.71 1.48
CA ALA A 347 -18.95 -2.42 1.88
C ALA A 347 -18.74 -3.94 1.94
N LEU A 348 -18.03 -4.51 0.95
CA LEU A 348 -17.65 -5.92 0.96
C LEU A 348 -16.74 -6.26 2.15
N MET A 349 -15.77 -5.37 2.51
CA MET A 349 -14.95 -5.55 3.72
C MET A 349 -15.80 -5.57 4.98
N VAL A 350 -16.70 -4.61 5.14
CA VAL A 350 -17.61 -4.53 6.30
C VAL A 350 -18.41 -5.81 6.43
N VAL A 351 -19.03 -6.29 5.35
CA VAL A 351 -19.80 -7.53 5.37
C VAL A 351 -18.91 -8.73 5.67
N GLY A 352 -17.75 -8.85 5.01
CA GLY A 352 -16.80 -9.93 5.23
C GLY A 352 -16.31 -10.02 6.68
N TYR A 353 -15.99 -8.87 7.29
CA TYR A 353 -15.59 -8.84 8.71
C TYR A 353 -16.76 -9.09 9.66
N ALA A 354 -17.94 -8.57 9.36
CA ALA A 354 -19.14 -8.80 10.17
C ALA A 354 -19.56 -10.27 10.23
N LEU A 355 -19.43 -11.00 9.13
CA LEU A 355 -19.66 -12.45 9.11
C LEU A 355 -18.72 -13.18 10.09
N PHE A 356 -17.50 -12.68 10.26
CA PHE A 356 -16.53 -13.26 11.18
C PHE A 356 -16.85 -13.02 12.67
N LEU A 357 -17.74 -12.08 13.00
CA LEU A 357 -18.19 -11.86 14.38
C LEU A 357 -19.01 -13.03 14.95
N GLY A 358 -19.63 -13.83 14.07
CA GLY A 358 -20.46 -14.97 14.44
C GLY A 358 -19.74 -16.31 14.46
N ILE A 359 -18.40 -16.34 14.35
CA ILE A 359 -17.63 -17.59 14.35
C ILE A 359 -17.62 -18.26 15.74
N ASP A 360 -17.46 -19.59 15.74
CA ASP A 360 -17.42 -20.46 16.90
C ASP A 360 -16.14 -21.30 16.95
N LEU A 361 -16.09 -22.28 17.87
CA LEU A 361 -14.92 -23.16 18.06
C LEU A 361 -14.87 -24.35 17.08
N ASP A 362 -15.94 -24.61 16.33
CA ASP A 362 -16.01 -25.69 15.33
C ASP A 362 -16.63 -25.15 14.02
N PRO A 363 -15.98 -24.20 13.35
CA PRO A 363 -16.53 -23.56 12.16
C PRO A 363 -16.47 -24.51 10.95
N ALA A 364 -17.59 -24.71 10.27
CA ALA A 364 -17.57 -25.28 8.94
C ALA A 364 -16.92 -24.30 7.96
N TYR A 365 -15.73 -24.63 7.44
CA TYR A 365 -14.97 -23.73 6.57
C TYR A 365 -15.80 -23.11 5.42
N ALA A 366 -16.55 -23.96 4.71
CA ALA A 366 -17.33 -23.52 3.55
C ALA A 366 -18.47 -22.54 3.90
N ALA A 367 -19.06 -22.66 5.10
CA ALA A 367 -20.19 -21.84 5.53
C ALA A 367 -19.77 -20.60 6.32
N ALA A 368 -18.73 -20.72 7.18
CA ALA A 368 -18.35 -19.66 8.11
C ALA A 368 -17.15 -18.82 7.64
N ILE A 369 -16.13 -19.45 7.04
CA ILE A 369 -14.86 -18.78 6.72
C ILE A 369 -14.78 -18.38 5.24
N LEU A 370 -15.09 -19.30 4.33
CA LEU A 370 -14.94 -19.07 2.88
C LEU A 370 -15.71 -17.84 2.36
N PRO A 371 -16.97 -17.58 2.76
CA PRO A 371 -17.69 -16.38 2.30
C PRO A 371 -16.95 -15.09 2.67
N SER A 372 -16.43 -15.00 3.91
CA SER A 372 -15.63 -13.85 4.35
C SER A 372 -14.36 -13.69 3.52
N MET A 373 -13.63 -14.78 3.23
CA MET A 373 -12.42 -14.74 2.43
C MET A 373 -12.69 -14.27 1.00
N LEU A 374 -13.77 -14.72 0.38
CA LEU A 374 -14.19 -14.28 -0.95
C LEU A 374 -14.57 -12.79 -0.98
N LEU A 375 -15.33 -12.33 0.02
CA LEU A 375 -15.72 -10.91 0.12
C LEU A 375 -14.50 -10.01 0.34
N ILE A 376 -13.58 -10.41 1.21
CA ILE A 376 -12.35 -9.66 1.48
C ILE A 376 -11.43 -9.64 0.27
N GLY A 377 -11.27 -10.77 -0.43
CA GLY A 377 -10.50 -10.85 -1.66
C GLY A 377 -11.05 -9.93 -2.74
N ALA A 378 -12.37 -9.95 -2.96
CA ALA A 378 -13.06 -9.05 -3.89
C ALA A 378 -12.90 -7.57 -3.47
N ALA A 379 -13.01 -7.27 -2.18
CA ALA A 379 -12.80 -5.95 -1.64
C ALA A 379 -11.37 -5.43 -1.91
N CYS A 380 -10.35 -6.23 -1.60
CA CYS A 380 -8.95 -5.88 -1.87
C CYS A 380 -8.69 -5.62 -3.36
N ALA A 381 -9.27 -6.45 -4.24
CA ALA A 381 -9.19 -6.29 -5.69
C ALA A 381 -9.79 -4.96 -6.18
N LEU A 382 -10.84 -4.46 -5.53
CA LEU A 382 -11.48 -3.21 -5.91
C LEU A 382 -10.84 -1.99 -5.23
N VAL A 383 -10.54 -2.06 -3.93
CA VAL A 383 -10.13 -0.91 -3.12
C VAL A 383 -8.71 -0.46 -3.45
N PHE A 384 -7.73 -1.37 -3.43
CA PHE A 384 -6.33 -0.99 -3.55
C PHE A 384 -5.98 -0.29 -4.87
N PRO A 385 -6.37 -0.83 -6.06
CA PRO A 385 -6.15 -0.13 -7.33
C PRO A 385 -6.92 1.19 -7.42
N SER A 386 -8.16 1.21 -6.92
CA SER A 386 -8.99 2.42 -6.94
C SER A 386 -8.40 3.54 -6.06
N LEU A 387 -7.79 3.23 -4.91
CA LEU A 387 -7.08 4.21 -4.08
C LEU A 387 -5.87 4.80 -4.82
N ASN A 388 -5.10 3.97 -5.53
CA ASN A 388 -3.96 4.44 -6.32
C ASN A 388 -4.41 5.38 -7.45
N ILE A 389 -5.46 5.03 -8.17
CA ILE A 389 -6.03 5.88 -9.23
C ILE A 389 -6.57 7.18 -8.61
N GLN A 390 -7.33 7.12 -7.51
CA GLN A 390 -7.86 8.31 -6.85
C GLN A 390 -6.76 9.25 -6.35
N ALA A 391 -5.65 8.70 -5.86
CA ALA A 391 -4.52 9.49 -5.37
C ALA A 391 -3.79 10.23 -6.50
N THR A 392 -3.72 9.64 -7.70
CA THR A 392 -3.01 10.22 -8.84
C THR A 392 -3.90 11.03 -9.78
N ASP A 393 -5.22 10.97 -9.59
CA ASP A 393 -6.19 11.66 -10.44
C ASP A 393 -6.11 13.19 -10.26
N GLY A 394 -5.98 13.90 -11.40
CA GLY A 394 -5.85 15.36 -11.43
C GLY A 394 -4.53 15.91 -10.88
N VAL A 395 -3.50 15.07 -10.71
CA VAL A 395 -2.17 15.46 -10.26
C VAL A 395 -1.20 15.52 -11.45
N ASP A 396 -0.38 16.57 -11.51
CA ASP A 396 0.66 16.72 -12.52
C ASP A 396 1.61 15.50 -12.55
N ASP A 397 2.03 15.08 -13.76
CA ASP A 397 2.94 13.94 -13.94
C ASP A 397 4.21 14.02 -13.09
N ARG A 398 4.70 15.25 -12.85
CA ARG A 398 5.89 15.52 -12.01
C ARG A 398 5.63 15.25 -10.51
N GLU A 399 4.39 15.31 -10.07
CA GLU A 399 3.97 15.13 -8.67
C GLU A 399 3.41 13.75 -8.37
N GLN A 400 3.10 12.93 -9.39
CA GLN A 400 2.51 11.59 -9.23
C GLN A 400 3.38 10.68 -8.35
N GLY A 401 4.71 10.75 -8.48
CA GLY A 401 5.63 9.99 -7.64
C GLY A 401 5.54 10.36 -6.15
N MET A 402 5.44 11.66 -5.85
CA MET A 402 5.27 12.17 -4.49
C MET A 402 3.95 11.71 -3.88
N VAL A 403 2.86 11.82 -4.64
CA VAL A 403 1.51 11.43 -4.18
C VAL A 403 1.40 9.92 -3.96
N SER A 404 1.99 9.12 -4.84
CA SER A 404 2.06 7.66 -4.68
C SER A 404 2.90 7.27 -3.45
N GLY A 405 4.00 7.97 -3.21
CA GLY A 405 4.81 7.80 -1.99
C GLY A 405 4.02 8.13 -0.73
N LEU A 406 3.26 9.23 -0.74
CA LEU A 406 2.40 9.61 0.36
C LEU A 406 1.27 8.58 0.61
N LEU A 407 0.66 8.05 -0.46
CA LEU A 407 -0.34 6.98 -0.35
C LEU A 407 0.25 5.73 0.30
N ASN A 408 1.42 5.29 -0.15
CA ASN A 408 2.10 4.13 0.44
C ASN A 408 2.49 4.37 1.91
N THR A 409 2.93 5.59 2.26
CA THR A 409 3.16 5.97 3.66
C THR A 409 1.88 5.84 4.48
N SER A 410 0.75 6.33 3.96
CA SER A 410 -0.57 6.22 4.62
C SER A 410 -1.02 4.77 4.79
N VAL A 411 -0.81 3.92 3.78
CA VAL A 411 -1.03 2.45 3.87
C VAL A 411 -0.25 1.89 5.06
N GLN A 412 1.04 2.15 5.14
CA GLN A 412 1.91 1.57 6.16
C GLN A 412 1.61 2.11 7.57
N VAL A 413 1.45 3.43 7.70
CA VAL A 413 1.10 4.07 8.97
C VAL A 413 -0.26 3.58 9.47
N GLY A 414 -1.26 3.46 8.58
CA GLY A 414 -2.56 2.88 8.91
C GLY A 414 -2.45 1.44 9.40
N GLY A 415 -1.64 0.61 8.71
CA GLY A 415 -1.35 -0.76 9.13
C GLY A 415 -0.80 -0.84 10.55
N ALA A 416 0.22 -0.04 10.85
CA ALA A 416 0.84 -0.02 12.19
C ALA A 416 -0.11 0.47 13.29
N ILE A 417 -0.80 1.61 13.06
CA ILE A 417 -1.70 2.21 14.05
C ILE A 417 -2.85 1.27 14.37
N PHE A 418 -3.54 0.78 13.36
CA PHE A 418 -4.74 -0.03 13.59
C PHE A 418 -4.43 -1.43 14.08
N LEU A 419 -3.31 -2.04 13.67
CA LEU A 419 -2.83 -3.28 14.27
C LEU A 419 -2.55 -3.09 15.76
N ALA A 420 -1.90 -1.99 16.16
CA ALA A 420 -1.64 -1.68 17.56
C ALA A 420 -2.94 -1.51 18.38
N VAL A 421 -3.94 -0.82 17.80
CA VAL A 421 -5.25 -0.68 18.44
C VAL A 421 -5.94 -2.02 18.61
N VAL A 422 -5.95 -2.86 17.57
CA VAL A 422 -6.53 -4.22 17.62
C VAL A 422 -5.85 -5.08 18.67
N THR A 423 -4.52 -5.10 18.69
CA THR A 423 -3.73 -5.86 19.66
C THR A 423 -3.99 -5.37 21.08
N ALA A 424 -4.05 -4.05 21.30
CA ALA A 424 -4.36 -3.46 22.59
C ALA A 424 -5.71 -3.93 23.15
N VAL A 425 -6.74 -3.91 22.30
CA VAL A 425 -8.09 -4.32 22.69
C VAL A 425 -8.13 -5.82 23.03
N VAL A 426 -7.48 -6.66 22.24
CA VAL A 426 -7.42 -8.11 22.47
C VAL A 426 -6.63 -8.43 23.74
N THR A 427 -5.49 -7.79 23.95
CA THR A 427 -4.65 -8.01 25.11
C THR A 427 -5.33 -7.54 26.42
N ALA A 428 -6.04 -6.40 26.37
CA ALA A 428 -6.81 -5.91 27.52
C ALA A 428 -7.98 -6.83 27.91
N GLY A 429 -8.53 -7.59 26.93
CA GLY A 429 -9.58 -8.57 27.14
C GLY A 429 -9.09 -9.99 27.40
N ALA A 430 -7.76 -10.19 27.53
CA ALA A 430 -7.20 -11.54 27.71
C ALA A 430 -7.70 -12.15 29.03
N PRO A 431 -8.28 -13.38 29.00
CA PRO A 431 -8.85 -14.00 30.19
C PRO A 431 -7.75 -14.48 31.15
N ALA A 432 -8.00 -14.34 32.44
CA ALA A 432 -7.11 -14.87 33.50
C ALA A 432 -7.05 -16.42 33.45
N ASP A 433 -8.15 -17.04 33.05
CA ASP A 433 -8.27 -18.49 32.85
C ASP A 433 -8.57 -18.79 31.38
N PRO A 434 -7.59 -19.26 30.60
CA PRO A 434 -7.67 -19.31 29.14
C PRO A 434 -8.45 -20.55 28.65
N THR A 435 -9.76 -20.63 28.93
CA THR A 435 -10.61 -21.59 28.25
C THR A 435 -10.75 -21.22 26.77
N PRO A 436 -10.90 -22.18 25.84
CA PRO A 436 -11.05 -21.88 24.42
C PRO A 436 -12.16 -20.86 24.11
N GLN A 437 -13.29 -20.95 24.83
CA GLN A 437 -14.40 -20.01 24.67
C GLN A 437 -14.02 -18.60 25.16
N ALA A 438 -13.36 -18.48 26.30
CA ALA A 438 -12.92 -17.19 26.83
C ALA A 438 -11.89 -16.51 25.93
N VAL A 439 -11.00 -17.29 25.30
CA VAL A 439 -10.05 -16.78 24.30
C VAL A 439 -10.78 -16.30 23.05
N LEU A 440 -11.77 -17.05 22.53
CA LEU A 440 -12.58 -16.61 21.39
C LEU A 440 -13.33 -15.31 21.72
N ASP A 441 -13.92 -15.23 22.90
CA ASP A 441 -14.64 -14.03 23.35
C ASP A 441 -13.69 -12.81 23.49
N SER A 442 -12.41 -13.02 23.80
CA SER A 442 -11.40 -11.95 23.83
C SER A 442 -11.03 -11.42 22.43
N TYR A 443 -11.21 -12.21 21.36
CA TYR A 443 -10.96 -11.77 19.98
C TYR A 443 -12.11 -10.95 19.39
N ARG A 444 -13.35 -11.16 19.85
CA ARG A 444 -14.55 -10.44 19.33
C ARG A 444 -14.45 -8.93 19.40
N PRO A 445 -14.01 -8.28 20.51
CA PRO A 445 -13.80 -6.84 20.53
C PRO A 445 -12.79 -6.36 19.46
N GLY A 446 -11.73 -7.13 19.22
CA GLY A 446 -10.76 -6.84 18.15
C GLY A 446 -11.41 -6.89 16.76
N LEU A 447 -12.27 -7.89 16.50
CA LEU A 447 -13.04 -8.00 15.24
C LEU A 447 -14.06 -6.84 15.08
N ILE A 448 -14.67 -6.39 16.18
CA ILE A 448 -15.55 -5.22 16.16
C ILE A 448 -14.75 -3.96 15.77
N VAL A 449 -13.56 -3.78 16.34
CA VAL A 449 -12.68 -2.65 15.99
C VAL A 449 -12.31 -2.70 14.51
N VAL A 450 -11.89 -3.86 13.99
CA VAL A 450 -11.55 -4.06 12.57
C VAL A 450 -12.74 -3.70 11.67
N THR A 451 -13.93 -4.17 12.02
CA THR A 451 -15.18 -3.85 11.29
C THR A 451 -15.48 -2.35 11.35
N GLY A 452 -15.31 -1.73 12.52
CA GLY A 452 -15.49 -0.28 12.70
C GLY A 452 -14.54 0.57 11.84
N ILE A 453 -13.27 0.13 11.70
CA ILE A 453 -12.30 0.77 10.82
C ILE A 453 -12.75 0.67 9.35
N ALA A 454 -13.25 -0.50 8.92
CA ALA A 454 -13.78 -0.69 7.58
C ALA A 454 -15.03 0.17 7.33
N VAL A 455 -15.91 0.31 8.33
CA VAL A 455 -17.06 1.23 8.28
C VAL A 455 -16.59 2.69 8.12
N ALA A 456 -15.55 3.12 8.85
CA ALA A 456 -14.97 4.44 8.68
C ALA A 456 -14.46 4.63 7.24
N GLY A 457 -13.77 3.63 6.66
CA GLY A 457 -13.36 3.63 5.26
C GLY A 457 -14.54 3.75 4.29
N LEU A 458 -15.64 3.03 4.56
CA LEU A 458 -16.87 3.13 3.77
C LEU A 458 -17.48 4.54 3.84
N LEU A 459 -17.56 5.14 5.02
CA LEU A 459 -18.08 6.52 5.19
C LEU A 459 -17.22 7.55 4.45
N ILE A 460 -15.89 7.39 4.49
CA ILE A 460 -14.95 8.22 3.72
C ILE A 460 -15.23 8.07 2.21
N ALA A 461 -15.39 6.84 1.72
CA ALA A 461 -15.70 6.57 0.32
C ALA A 461 -17.07 7.18 -0.09
N LEU A 462 -18.12 7.00 0.71
CA LEU A 462 -19.47 7.55 0.46
C LEU A 462 -19.48 9.08 0.46
N SER A 463 -18.64 9.74 1.28
CA SER A 463 -18.51 11.21 1.29
C SER A 463 -18.06 11.78 -0.06
N GLY A 464 -17.36 10.98 -0.86
CA GLY A 464 -16.91 11.34 -2.20
C GLY A 464 -18.02 11.25 -3.26
N LEU A 465 -18.96 10.30 -3.13
CA LEU A 465 -20.06 10.13 -4.08
C LEU A 465 -20.98 11.35 -4.13
N ARG A 466 -21.24 12.00 -2.99
CA ARG A 466 -22.11 13.18 -2.90
C ARG A 466 -21.57 14.39 -3.66
N ARG A 467 -20.24 14.49 -3.85
CA ARG A 467 -19.61 15.62 -4.56
C ARG A 467 -19.51 15.43 -6.06
N THR A 468 -19.35 14.20 -6.54
CA THR A 468 -19.31 13.90 -7.98
C THR A 468 -20.67 14.13 -8.64
N THR A 469 -21.77 13.88 -7.95
CA THR A 469 -23.13 14.16 -8.46
C THR A 469 -23.36 15.66 -8.64
N GLY A 470 -22.86 16.50 -7.72
CA GLY A 470 -22.97 17.97 -7.83
C GLY A 470 -22.11 18.56 -8.98
N ALA A 471 -20.89 18.05 -9.17
CA ALA A 471 -20.00 18.54 -10.22
C ALA A 471 -20.49 18.16 -11.64
N GLN A 472 -21.05 16.96 -11.81
CA GLN A 472 -21.65 16.54 -13.09
C GLN A 472 -22.90 17.35 -13.43
N GLN A 473 -23.73 17.70 -12.44
CA GLN A 473 -24.89 18.57 -12.65
C GLN A 473 -24.48 19.98 -13.09
N THR A 474 -23.41 20.53 -12.46
CA THR A 474 -22.92 21.88 -12.82
C THR A 474 -22.35 21.92 -14.25
N VAL A 475 -21.64 20.87 -14.69
CA VAL A 475 -21.11 20.77 -16.05
C VAL A 475 -22.23 20.57 -17.10
N VAL A 476 -23.26 19.83 -16.76
CA VAL A 476 -24.44 19.63 -17.64
C VAL A 476 -25.22 20.93 -17.79
N VAL A 477 -25.43 21.68 -16.69
CA VAL A 477 -26.10 23.00 -16.75
C VAL A 477 -25.25 23.99 -17.54
N ALA A 478 -23.93 24.08 -17.32
CA ALA A 478 -23.05 24.96 -18.07
C ALA A 478 -22.98 24.62 -19.58
N ARG A 479 -23.09 23.34 -19.94
CA ARG A 479 -23.17 22.90 -21.37
C ARG A 479 -24.54 23.18 -21.99
N SER A 480 -25.63 23.15 -21.21
CA SER A 480 -26.96 23.53 -21.70
C SER A 480 -27.04 25.03 -21.97
N ASP A 481 -26.46 25.86 -21.08
CA ASP A 481 -26.42 27.30 -21.26
C ASP A 481 -25.55 27.73 -22.45
N THR A 482 -24.40 27.08 -22.66
CA THR A 482 -23.55 27.34 -23.85
C THR A 482 -24.21 26.92 -25.16
N ARG A 483 -25.02 25.88 -25.15
CA ARG A 483 -25.81 25.45 -26.34
C ARG A 483 -26.98 26.39 -26.66
N SER A 484 -27.60 26.98 -25.66
CA SER A 484 -28.66 27.98 -25.87
C SER A 484 -28.10 29.29 -26.44
N VAL A 485 -26.96 29.77 -25.93
CA VAL A 485 -26.28 30.97 -26.45
C VAL A 485 -25.76 30.79 -27.89
N VAL A 486 -25.22 29.62 -28.24
CA VAL A 486 -24.76 29.34 -29.62
C VAL A 486 -25.94 29.20 -30.58
N LYS A 487 -27.12 28.77 -30.13
CA LYS A 487 -28.33 28.68 -30.97
C LYS A 487 -28.94 30.05 -31.22
N GLU A 488 -28.92 30.98 -30.23
CA GLU A 488 -29.38 32.36 -30.41
C GLU A 488 -28.49 33.19 -31.32
N THR A 489 -27.16 32.97 -31.28
CA THR A 489 -26.23 33.63 -32.23
C THR A 489 -26.32 33.09 -33.65
N ALA A 490 -26.64 31.82 -33.86
CA ALA A 490 -26.82 31.25 -35.20
C ALA A 490 -28.12 31.70 -35.89
N THR A 491 -29.18 31.93 -35.12
CA THR A 491 -30.47 32.44 -35.69
C THR A 491 -30.46 33.96 -35.90
N GLY A 492 -29.58 34.73 -35.20
CA GLY A 492 -29.40 36.17 -35.44
C GLY A 492 -28.62 36.52 -36.71
N THR A 493 -27.75 35.59 -37.23
CA THR A 493 -26.89 35.85 -38.39
C THR A 493 -27.57 35.54 -39.73
N GLU A 494 -28.62 34.70 -39.77
CA GLU A 494 -29.40 34.44 -40.97
C GLU A 494 -30.41 35.53 -41.35
N ALA A 495 -30.74 36.44 -40.47
CA ALA A 495 -31.70 37.51 -40.69
C ALA A 495 -31.10 38.81 -41.32
N GLU A 496 -29.76 38.89 -41.40
CA GLU A 496 -29.08 40.14 -41.86
C GLU A 496 -28.43 40.05 -43.27
N THR A 497 -28.62 38.92 -43.99
CA THR A 497 -27.97 38.71 -45.31
C THR A 497 -28.92 38.89 -46.51
N GLU A 498 -30.17 39.35 -46.32
CA GLU A 498 -31.12 39.49 -47.42
C GLU A 498 -31.60 40.92 -47.64
N ARG A 499 -30.69 41.89 -47.90
CA ARG A 499 -31.00 43.16 -48.55
C ARG A 499 -29.73 43.88 -49.07
N VAL A 500 -29.22 43.50 -50.22
CA VAL A 500 -28.42 44.41 -51.04
C VAL A 500 -29.11 44.60 -52.36
N PRO A 501 -29.64 45.75 -52.73
CA PRO A 501 -30.22 46.00 -54.03
C PRO A 501 -29.11 46.26 -55.05
N VAL A 502 -29.13 45.49 -56.15
CA VAL A 502 -28.37 45.81 -57.40
C VAL A 502 -28.87 47.12 -57.97
N ARG A 503 -28.02 48.07 -58.17
CA ARG A 503 -28.23 49.21 -59.08
C ARG A 503 -27.27 49.12 -60.21
N ASP A 504 -27.83 49.37 -61.40
CA ASP A 504 -27.33 49.46 -62.77
C ASP A 504 -25.97 50.15 -62.94
#